data_38b8d7c6874edb5e435354ec8108d7d8
#
_entry.id   38b8d7c6874edb5e435354ec8108d7d8
#
_cell.length_a   1.000
_cell.length_b   1.000
_cell.length_c   1.000
_cell.angle_alpha   90.00
_cell.angle_beta   90.00
_cell.angle_gamma   90.00
#
_symmetry.space_group_name_H-M   'P 1'
#
loop_
_entity.id
_entity.type
_entity.pdbx_description
1 polymer ?
#
loop_
_entity_poly.entity_id
_entity_poly.type
_entity_poly.pdbx_seq_one_letter_code
_entity_poly.pdbx_strand_id
1 'polypeptide(L)'
;MTHRTWVGLLGVGASVLLATSLIARQSGVDEGNLRGAVRSPLGPEAGVWVIAETDAFDTRFRKIVVTDDEGKFLVPDLPAASYQVWVRGYGLVDSAPVTAEPGQRVNLDAVPAGSPQEAAAVYPANYWYSLLEPPGPDEFPGTGPEGNGISPR
;
A
#
# COMPACT_ATOMS: atom_id res chain seq x y z
N MET A 1 -43.16 -59.34 -45.30
CA MET A 1 -43.06 -57.97 -45.79
C MET A 1 -42.75 -57.11 -44.58
N THR A 2 -41.49 -56.79 -44.33
CA THR A 2 -41.00 -56.09 -43.15
C THR A 2 -40.33 -54.79 -43.57
N HIS A 3 -40.94 -53.69 -43.26
CA HIS A 3 -40.31 -52.35 -43.43
C HIS A 3 -39.61 -51.93 -42.12
N ARG A 4 -38.28 -51.88 -42.15
CA ARG A 4 -37.42 -51.26 -41.12
C ARG A 4 -37.28 -49.77 -41.43
N THR A 5 -37.85 -48.96 -40.63
CA THR A 5 -37.57 -47.50 -40.61
C THR A 5 -36.39 -47.21 -39.76
N TRP A 6 -35.33 -46.63 -40.37
CA TRP A 6 -34.19 -46.01 -39.68
C TRP A 6 -34.59 -44.59 -39.37
N VAL A 7 -34.53 -44.21 -38.07
CA VAL A 7 -34.58 -42.82 -37.68
C VAL A 7 -33.18 -42.44 -37.19
N GLY A 8 -32.61 -41.44 -37.87
CA GLY A 8 -31.26 -40.98 -37.70
C GLY A 8 -31.08 -40.19 -36.43
N LEU A 9 -29.97 -40.46 -35.79
CA LEU A 9 -29.39 -39.64 -34.68
C LEU A 9 -28.49 -38.58 -35.31
N LEU A 10 -28.94 -37.33 -35.35
CA LEU A 10 -28.09 -36.18 -35.65
C LEU A 10 -28.49 -35.03 -34.71
N GLY A 11 -27.53 -34.53 -33.91
CA GLY A 11 -27.71 -33.23 -33.28
C GLY A 11 -27.30 -33.09 -31.83
N VAL A 12 -26.11 -33.50 -31.45
CA VAL A 12 -25.48 -32.96 -30.23
C VAL A 12 -24.01 -32.70 -30.53
N GLY A 13 -23.67 -31.51 -30.91
CA GLY A 13 -22.27 -31.20 -31.23
C GLY A 13 -21.96 -29.73 -31.54
N ALA A 14 -22.61 -28.75 -30.90
CA ALA A 14 -22.31 -27.35 -31.25
C ALA A 14 -22.50 -26.36 -30.08
N SER A 15 -22.20 -26.71 -28.85
CA SER A 15 -22.39 -25.75 -27.72
C SER A 15 -21.21 -25.63 -26.73
N VAL A 16 -20.03 -26.12 -27.01
CA VAL A 16 -18.90 -26.10 -26.05
C VAL A 16 -17.78 -25.13 -26.43
N LEU A 17 -17.83 -24.42 -27.54
CA LEU A 17 -16.71 -23.58 -28.02
C LEU A 17 -16.82 -22.07 -27.74
N LEU A 18 -17.77 -21.61 -26.94
CA LEU A 18 -17.96 -20.17 -26.68
C LEU A 18 -17.54 -19.70 -25.25
N ALA A 19 -17.09 -20.59 -24.39
CA ALA A 19 -16.77 -20.25 -22.99
C ALA A 19 -15.29 -19.93 -22.71
N THR A 20 -14.40 -20.08 -23.66
CA THR A 20 -12.93 -19.92 -23.41
C THR A 20 -12.36 -18.57 -23.78
N SER A 21 -13.13 -17.63 -24.32
CA SER A 21 -12.60 -16.34 -24.79
C SER A 21 -12.77 -15.16 -23.81
N LEU A 22 -13.35 -15.35 -22.63
CA LEU A 22 -13.56 -14.26 -21.66
C LEU A 22 -12.48 -14.17 -20.56
N ILE A 23 -11.60 -15.16 -20.43
CA ILE A 23 -10.60 -15.17 -19.37
C ILE A 23 -9.31 -14.41 -19.76
N ALA A 24 -9.09 -14.15 -21.05
CA ALA A 24 -7.84 -13.54 -21.54
C ALA A 24 -7.79 -12.01 -21.47
N ARG A 25 -8.82 -11.31 -20.98
CA ARG A 25 -8.85 -9.84 -20.96
C ARG A 25 -8.53 -9.18 -19.61
N GLN A 26 -8.33 -9.95 -18.57
CA GLN A 26 -7.95 -9.37 -17.26
C GLN A 26 -6.44 -9.33 -17.00
N SER A 27 -5.63 -9.97 -17.82
CA SER A 27 -4.17 -10.02 -17.60
C SER A 27 -3.44 -8.70 -17.90
N GLY A 28 -3.99 -7.85 -18.78
CA GLY A 28 -3.29 -6.62 -19.19
C GLY A 28 -3.40 -5.44 -18.20
N VAL A 29 -4.32 -5.49 -17.25
CA VAL A 29 -4.52 -4.41 -16.25
C VAL A 29 -3.57 -4.58 -15.05
N ASP A 30 -2.99 -5.75 -14.89
CA ASP A 30 -2.16 -6.08 -13.73
C ASP A 30 -0.65 -5.98 -14.01
N GLU A 31 -0.24 -6.03 -15.28
CA GLU A 31 1.18 -6.11 -15.66
C GLU A 31 2.02 -4.89 -15.24
N GLY A 32 1.41 -3.71 -15.17
CA GLY A 32 2.07 -2.48 -14.71
C GLY A 32 1.87 -2.16 -13.22
N ASN A 33 1.11 -2.97 -12.49
CA ASN A 33 0.72 -2.67 -11.12
C ASN A 33 1.45 -3.58 -10.12
N LEU A 34 1.88 -3.02 -9.00
CA LEU A 34 2.33 -3.78 -7.84
C LEU A 34 1.28 -3.67 -6.75
N ARG A 35 0.85 -4.79 -6.18
CA ARG A 35 -0.19 -4.82 -5.16
C ARG A 35 0.19 -5.71 -3.99
N GLY A 36 -0.48 -5.51 -2.85
CA GLY A 36 -0.24 -6.34 -1.69
C GLY A 36 -0.97 -5.87 -0.45
N ALA A 37 -0.43 -6.29 0.68
CA ALA A 37 -0.92 -5.88 1.99
C ALA A 37 0.24 -5.65 2.95
N VAL A 38 0.04 -4.73 3.89
CA VAL A 38 0.95 -4.43 4.98
C VAL A 38 0.34 -4.89 6.29
N ARG A 39 1.14 -5.58 7.10
CA ARG A 39 0.74 -6.07 8.42
C ARG A 39 1.84 -5.83 9.44
N SER A 40 1.43 -5.65 10.69
CA SER A 40 2.30 -5.72 11.85
C SER A 40 1.83 -6.84 12.79
N PRO A 41 2.52 -7.09 13.91
CA PRO A 41 2.02 -7.98 14.96
C PRO A 41 0.66 -7.59 15.53
N LEU A 42 0.23 -6.34 15.34
CA LEU A 42 -1.07 -5.83 15.80
C LEU A 42 -2.20 -6.03 14.79
N GLY A 43 -1.89 -6.40 13.53
CA GLY A 43 -2.88 -6.61 12.48
C GLY A 43 -2.56 -5.89 11.16
N PRO A 44 -3.58 -5.63 10.32
CA PRO A 44 -3.43 -4.82 9.12
C PRO A 44 -3.02 -3.38 9.48
N GLU A 45 -2.10 -2.81 8.71
CA GLU A 45 -1.63 -1.44 8.91
C GLU A 45 -2.27 -0.49 7.91
N ALA A 46 -3.21 0.32 8.40
CA ALA A 46 -3.88 1.36 7.63
C ALA A 46 -3.09 2.67 7.64
N GLY A 47 -3.16 3.45 6.54
CA GLY A 47 -2.57 4.78 6.48
C GLY A 47 -1.04 4.81 6.44
N VAL A 48 -0.38 3.68 6.21
CA VAL A 48 1.09 3.62 6.10
C VAL A 48 1.54 3.79 4.65
N TRP A 49 2.73 4.32 4.48
CA TRP A 49 3.33 4.53 3.17
C TRP A 49 4.00 3.25 2.68
N VAL A 50 3.65 2.85 1.48
CA VAL A 50 4.37 1.83 0.71
C VAL A 50 5.20 2.57 -0.34
N ILE A 51 6.50 2.40 -0.27
CA ILE A 51 7.48 3.08 -1.11
C ILE A 51 8.08 2.06 -2.05
N ALA A 52 7.93 2.26 -3.35
CA ALA A 52 8.58 1.49 -4.41
C ALA A 52 9.64 2.36 -5.10
N GLU A 53 10.88 1.93 -5.06
CA GLU A 53 12.02 2.70 -5.58
C GLU A 53 12.91 1.83 -6.44
N THR A 54 13.47 2.42 -7.51
CA THR A 54 14.47 1.77 -8.37
C THR A 54 15.49 2.78 -8.90
N ASP A 55 16.71 2.32 -9.06
CA ASP A 55 17.81 3.05 -9.72
C ASP A 55 18.07 2.52 -11.16
N ALA A 56 17.13 1.75 -11.74
CA ALA A 56 17.28 1.16 -13.08
C ALA A 56 17.16 2.19 -14.22
N PHE A 57 16.81 3.43 -13.94
CA PHE A 57 16.66 4.52 -14.91
C PHE A 57 17.75 5.57 -14.73
N ASP A 58 17.87 6.51 -15.67
CA ASP A 58 18.85 7.60 -15.62
C ASP A 58 18.70 8.49 -14.38
N THR A 59 17.49 8.56 -13.83
CA THR A 59 17.18 9.23 -12.58
C THR A 59 16.52 8.24 -11.64
N ARG A 60 16.78 8.40 -10.33
CA ARG A 60 16.10 7.61 -9.29
C ARG A 60 14.58 7.75 -9.42
N PHE A 61 13.90 6.65 -9.62
CA PHE A 61 12.46 6.61 -9.69
C PHE A 61 11.88 6.12 -8.37
N ARG A 62 10.91 6.86 -7.84
CA ARG A 62 10.22 6.51 -6.61
C ARG A 62 8.72 6.76 -6.76
N LYS A 63 7.91 5.80 -6.34
CA LYS A 63 6.47 5.94 -6.23
C LYS A 63 6.01 5.56 -4.83
N ILE A 64 5.11 6.37 -4.26
CA ILE A 64 4.63 6.20 -2.89
C ILE A 64 3.11 6.13 -2.94
N VAL A 65 2.54 5.15 -2.27
CA VAL A 65 1.10 5.01 -2.05
C VAL A 65 0.81 4.79 -0.57
N VAL A 66 -0.44 4.93 -0.19
CA VAL A 66 -0.91 4.74 1.19
C VAL A 66 -1.81 3.52 1.24
N THR A 67 -1.73 2.73 2.29
CA THR A 67 -2.60 1.57 2.51
C THR A 67 -4.02 2.00 2.89
N ASP A 68 -5.00 1.21 2.48
CA ASP A 68 -6.40 1.34 2.90
C ASP A 68 -6.63 0.83 4.34
N ASP A 69 -7.90 0.87 4.78
CA ASP A 69 -8.31 0.45 6.14
C ASP A 69 -8.04 -1.03 6.42
N GLU A 70 -7.93 -1.86 5.39
CA GLU A 70 -7.57 -3.28 5.49
C GLU A 70 -6.06 -3.54 5.33
N GLY A 71 -5.26 -2.48 5.26
CA GLY A 71 -3.81 -2.54 5.05
C GLY A 71 -3.40 -2.92 3.62
N LYS A 72 -4.32 -2.89 2.64
CA LYS A 72 -4.02 -3.21 1.25
C LYS A 72 -3.48 -2.00 0.51
N PHE A 73 -2.69 -2.25 -0.52
CA PHE A 73 -2.15 -1.21 -1.39
C PHE A 73 -2.12 -1.62 -2.85
N LEU A 74 -2.11 -0.60 -3.70
CA LEU A 74 -1.87 -0.71 -5.13
C LEU A 74 -0.91 0.41 -5.55
N VAL A 75 0.25 0.04 -6.10
CA VAL A 75 1.16 0.97 -6.79
C VAL A 75 0.89 0.83 -8.28
N PRO A 76 0.18 1.79 -8.91
CA PRO A 76 -0.23 1.67 -10.31
C PRO A 76 0.90 2.10 -11.25
N ASP A 77 0.83 1.65 -12.50
CA ASP A 77 1.62 2.16 -13.63
C ASP A 77 3.12 2.27 -13.33
N LEU A 78 3.71 1.20 -12.82
CA LEU A 78 5.15 1.11 -12.65
C LEU A 78 5.81 0.74 -13.98
N PRO A 79 6.83 1.49 -14.43
CA PRO A 79 7.70 1.05 -15.51
C PRO A 79 8.32 -0.32 -15.26
N ALA A 80 8.58 -1.08 -16.31
CA ALA A 80 9.19 -2.40 -16.20
C ALA A 80 10.62 -2.29 -15.63
N ALA A 81 10.77 -2.64 -14.37
CA ALA A 81 12.05 -2.67 -13.64
C ALA A 81 11.88 -3.48 -12.34
N SER A 82 12.99 -3.83 -11.71
CA SER A 82 13.00 -4.38 -10.36
C SER A 82 13.01 -3.24 -9.34
N TYR A 83 12.13 -3.31 -8.35
CA TYR A 83 11.94 -2.29 -7.33
C TYR A 83 12.30 -2.80 -5.95
N GLN A 84 12.90 -1.93 -5.13
CA GLN A 84 12.96 -2.12 -3.69
C GLN A 84 11.67 -1.54 -3.08
N VAL A 85 10.94 -2.35 -2.34
CA VAL A 85 9.63 -1.97 -1.78
C VAL A 85 9.66 -2.13 -0.27
N TRP A 86 9.33 -1.07 0.45
CA TRP A 86 9.30 -1.08 1.91
C TRP A 86 8.19 -0.20 2.48
N VAL A 87 7.98 -0.28 3.78
CA VAL A 87 6.93 0.44 4.51
C VAL A 87 7.54 1.49 5.42
N ARG A 88 6.87 2.64 5.50
CA ARG A 88 7.12 3.72 6.47
C ARG A 88 5.78 4.23 7.01
N GLY A 89 5.69 4.45 8.31
CA GLY A 89 4.43 4.91 8.91
C GLY A 89 4.59 5.49 10.29
N TYR A 90 3.48 5.93 10.83
CA TYR A 90 3.40 6.51 12.16
C TYR A 90 3.74 5.45 13.21
N GLY A 91 4.66 5.75 14.13
CA GLY A 91 5.08 4.80 15.17
C GLY A 91 5.83 3.58 14.67
N LEU A 92 6.27 3.59 13.40
CA LEU A 92 7.03 2.52 12.76
C LEU A 92 8.46 2.97 12.49
N VAL A 93 9.36 2.00 12.37
CA VAL A 93 10.64 2.17 11.67
C VAL A 93 10.49 1.69 10.23
N ASP A 94 11.41 2.07 9.35
CA ASP A 94 11.42 1.55 7.99
C ASP A 94 11.53 0.02 8.00
N SER A 95 10.66 -0.64 7.27
CA SER A 95 10.76 -2.10 7.12
C SER A 95 11.96 -2.48 6.26
N ALA A 96 12.39 -3.72 6.37
CA ALA A 96 13.35 -4.28 5.41
C ALA A 96 12.77 -4.21 3.99
N PRO A 97 13.55 -3.75 2.99
CA PRO A 97 13.08 -3.71 1.61
C PRO A 97 12.93 -5.10 1.02
N VAL A 98 11.88 -5.30 0.24
CA VAL A 98 11.60 -6.50 -0.53
C VAL A 98 11.73 -6.19 -2.01
N THR A 99 12.42 -7.02 -2.76
CA THR A 99 12.54 -6.88 -4.22
C THR A 99 11.27 -7.38 -4.90
N ALA A 100 10.70 -6.56 -5.78
CA ALA A 100 9.49 -6.92 -6.54
C ALA A 100 9.48 -6.28 -7.94
N GLU A 101 8.69 -6.86 -8.83
CA GLU A 101 8.47 -6.38 -10.19
C GLU A 101 6.98 -6.04 -10.40
N PRO A 102 6.65 -5.13 -11.35
CA PRO A 102 5.27 -4.88 -11.75
C PRO A 102 4.57 -6.19 -12.13
N GLY A 103 3.27 -6.29 -11.84
CA GLY A 103 2.47 -7.51 -12.00
C GLY A 103 2.48 -8.44 -10.78
N GLN A 104 3.39 -8.27 -9.84
CA GLN A 104 3.50 -9.13 -8.67
C GLN A 104 2.58 -8.69 -7.53
N ARG A 105 2.37 -9.63 -6.60
CA ARG A 105 1.76 -9.37 -5.29
C ARG A 105 2.81 -9.52 -4.20
N VAL A 106 2.94 -8.50 -3.35
CA VAL A 106 3.92 -8.45 -2.26
C VAL A 106 3.21 -8.18 -0.94
N ASN A 107 3.51 -8.99 0.08
CA ASN A 107 3.11 -8.69 1.45
C ASN A 107 4.32 -8.15 2.21
N LEU A 108 4.10 -7.07 2.95
CA LEU A 108 5.14 -6.36 3.69
C LEU A 108 4.82 -6.40 5.18
N ASP A 109 5.86 -6.56 5.98
CA ASP A 109 5.77 -6.54 7.42
C ASP A 109 6.18 -5.15 7.93
N ALA A 110 5.24 -4.44 8.57
CA ALA A 110 5.52 -3.21 9.26
C ALA A 110 6.19 -3.48 10.60
N VAL A 111 7.19 -2.70 10.94
CA VAL A 111 7.99 -2.87 12.15
C VAL A 111 7.67 -1.73 13.13
N PRO A 112 6.94 -2.00 14.23
CA PRO A 112 6.73 -1.01 15.28
C PRO A 112 8.06 -0.54 15.86
N ALA A 113 8.19 0.79 16.04
CA ALA A 113 9.34 1.36 16.72
C ALA A 113 9.34 1.00 18.20
N GLY A 114 10.50 0.76 18.77
CA GLY A 114 10.66 0.44 20.18
C GLY A 114 10.47 1.65 21.11
N SER A 115 10.52 2.88 20.53
CA SER A 115 10.31 4.13 21.26
C SER A 115 9.84 5.26 20.32
N PRO A 116 9.20 6.33 20.86
CA PRO A 116 8.85 7.50 20.06
C PRO A 116 10.07 8.15 19.37
N GLN A 117 11.22 8.14 20.00
CA GLN A 117 12.46 8.70 19.45
C GLN A 117 12.94 7.90 18.23
N GLU A 118 12.83 6.56 18.29
CA GLU A 118 13.18 5.69 17.18
C GLU A 118 12.21 5.90 16.00
N ALA A 119 10.90 5.97 16.25
CA ALA A 119 9.91 6.29 15.23
C ALA A 119 10.19 7.65 14.56
N ALA A 120 10.53 8.66 15.34
CA ALA A 120 10.81 10.01 14.86
C ALA A 120 12.08 10.10 14.01
N ALA A 121 13.02 9.17 14.15
CA ALA A 121 14.26 9.16 13.35
C ALA A 121 13.98 8.96 11.84
N VAL A 122 12.87 8.31 11.48
CA VAL A 122 12.51 7.98 10.07
C VAL A 122 11.30 8.75 9.55
N TYR A 123 10.55 9.42 10.41
CA TYR A 123 9.29 10.09 10.04
C TYR A 123 9.48 11.62 9.88
N PRO A 124 8.61 12.32 9.08
CA PRO A 124 8.65 13.77 8.91
C PRO A 124 8.64 14.54 10.23
N ALA A 125 9.28 15.71 10.25
CA ALA A 125 9.49 16.54 11.45
C ALA A 125 8.19 16.86 12.21
N ASN A 126 7.03 16.93 11.56
CA ASN A 126 5.75 17.17 12.23
C ASN A 126 5.36 16.05 13.21
N TYR A 127 5.92 14.83 13.08
CA TYR A 127 5.75 13.80 14.10
C TYR A 127 6.32 14.24 15.46
N TRP A 128 7.46 14.92 15.47
CA TRP A 128 8.03 15.45 16.70
C TRP A 128 7.11 16.47 17.37
N TYR A 129 6.41 17.30 16.57
CA TYR A 129 5.45 18.26 17.11
C TYR A 129 4.25 17.58 17.77
N SER A 130 3.84 16.41 17.29
CA SER A 130 2.74 15.66 17.90
C SER A 130 3.09 15.01 19.23
N LEU A 131 4.39 14.90 19.54
CA LEU A 131 4.90 14.40 20.81
C LEU A 131 5.13 15.52 21.84
N LEU A 132 4.99 16.79 21.46
CA LEU A 132 5.12 17.91 22.39
C LEU A 132 3.91 17.95 23.32
N GLU A 133 4.18 17.98 24.60
CA GLU A 133 3.22 18.29 25.63
C GLU A 133 3.32 19.80 25.95
N PRO A 134 2.45 20.65 25.39
CA PRO A 134 2.48 22.07 25.69
C PRO A 134 2.17 22.28 27.19
N PRO A 135 2.91 23.14 27.86
CA PRO A 135 2.65 23.47 29.26
C PRO A 135 1.20 23.90 29.47
N GLY A 136 0.64 23.58 30.63
CA GLY A 136 -0.70 24.03 31.02
C GLY A 136 -0.79 25.57 31.14
N PRO A 137 -1.99 26.14 31.06
CA PRO A 137 -2.16 27.60 31.20
C PRO A 137 -1.60 28.19 32.50
N ASP A 138 -1.52 27.40 33.55
CA ASP A 138 -1.00 27.71 34.86
C ASP A 138 0.55 27.71 34.91
N GLU A 139 1.21 27.09 33.94
CA GLU A 139 2.66 27.06 33.79
C GLU A 139 3.20 28.23 32.95
N PHE A 140 2.32 28.98 32.28
CA PHE A 140 2.72 30.18 31.54
C PHE A 140 2.85 31.39 32.49
N PRO A 141 3.94 32.17 32.36
CA PRO A 141 4.00 33.43 33.08
C PRO A 141 2.84 34.33 32.68
N GLY A 142 2.25 34.99 33.66
CA GLY A 142 1.13 35.89 33.44
C GLY A 142 1.41 37.01 32.44
N THR A 143 0.37 37.75 32.05
CA THR A 143 0.51 38.95 31.21
C THR A 143 1.08 40.12 32.01
N GLY A 144 1.88 40.97 31.39
CA GLY A 144 2.45 42.15 32.01
C GLY A 144 3.99 42.21 31.89
N PRO A 145 4.64 43.18 32.56
CA PRO A 145 6.09 43.40 32.44
C PRO A 145 6.96 42.22 32.86
N GLU A 146 6.45 41.39 33.77
CA GLU A 146 7.14 40.18 34.26
C GLU A 146 6.59 38.89 33.61
N GLY A 147 5.61 38.99 32.69
CA GLY A 147 5.00 37.88 31.97
C GLY A 147 5.61 37.70 30.59
N ASN A 148 5.02 36.78 29.79
CA ASN A 148 5.43 36.51 28.43
C ASN A 148 5.01 37.59 27.40
N GLY A 149 4.32 38.66 27.84
CA GLY A 149 3.83 39.74 27.00
C GLY A 149 2.60 39.40 26.13
N ILE A 150 2.06 38.17 26.24
CA ILE A 150 0.87 37.74 25.51
C ILE A 150 -0.38 38.07 26.32
N SER A 151 -1.22 38.95 25.79
CA SER A 151 -2.53 39.24 26.38
C SER A 151 -3.55 38.19 25.94
N PRO A 152 -4.33 37.59 26.85
CA PRO A 152 -5.45 36.76 26.46
C PRO A 152 -6.43 37.58 25.63
N ARG A 153 -6.81 37.07 24.46
CA ARG A 153 -7.87 37.66 23.61
C ARG A 153 -9.23 37.15 24.03
#